data_8d88d5fb856e493ef42d658fb6a6d14c
#
_entry.id   8d88d5fb856e493ef42d658fb6a6d14c
#
_cell.length_a   1.000
_cell.length_b   1.000
_cell.length_c   1.000
_cell.angle_alpha   90.00
_cell.angle_beta   90.00
_cell.angle_gamma   90.00
#
_symmetry.space_group_name_H-M   'P 1'
#
loop_
_entity.id
_entity.type
_entity.pdbx_description
1 polymer ?
#
loop_
_entity_poly.entity_id
_entity_poly.type
_entity_poly.pdbx_seq_one_letter_code
_entity_poly.pdbx_strand_id
1 'polypeptide(L)'
;MRILINLLLSLYLLAPMATHAQAILKTPLSYSLQEYGIVLATALLGGLANWWIKVRNGELNAWNISAMIGELCVSAFAGLTAFWLCEWWGLPPLLTAAIIGMAGHAGARGLNALEQVGQNMLERKLGVERRKDKS
;
A
#
# COMPACT_ATOMS: atom_id res chain seq x y z
N MET A 1 17.39 8.37 35.31
CA MET A 1 16.08 7.72 35.18
C MET A 1 15.51 7.83 33.75
N ARG A 2 15.44 9.01 33.11
CA ARG A 2 14.95 9.18 31.73
C ARG A 2 15.76 8.41 30.67
N ILE A 3 17.08 8.38 30.80
CA ILE A 3 17.99 7.69 29.86
C ILE A 3 17.75 6.17 29.90
N LEU A 4 17.53 5.61 31.11
CA LEU A 4 17.27 4.18 31.30
C LEU A 4 15.92 3.78 30.67
N ILE A 5 14.90 4.62 30.82
CA ILE A 5 13.58 4.41 30.25
C ILE A 5 13.64 4.45 28.70
N ASN A 6 14.38 5.41 28.14
CA ASN A 6 14.55 5.49 26.68
C ASN A 6 15.37 4.31 26.13
N LEU A 7 16.36 3.83 26.86
CA LEU A 7 17.14 2.64 26.49
C LEU A 7 16.29 1.37 26.55
N LEU A 8 15.47 1.21 27.59
CA LEU A 8 14.52 0.09 27.70
C LEU A 8 13.43 0.16 26.61
N LEU A 9 12.93 1.35 26.30
CA LEU A 9 11.95 1.54 25.24
C LEU A 9 12.53 1.24 23.86
N SER A 10 13.76 1.66 23.59
CA SER A 10 14.45 1.36 22.32
C SER A 10 14.78 -0.13 22.22
N LEU A 11 15.16 -0.79 23.32
CA LEU A 11 15.41 -2.22 23.36
C LEU A 11 14.11 -3.02 23.17
N TYR A 12 13.00 -2.55 23.74
CA TYR A 12 11.68 -3.16 23.56
C TYR A 12 11.14 -3.00 22.12
N LEU A 13 11.43 -1.87 21.47
CA LEU A 13 11.08 -1.65 20.06
C LEU A 13 11.98 -2.42 19.08
N LEU A 14 13.24 -2.72 19.48
CA LEU A 14 14.19 -3.49 18.66
C LEU A 14 14.06 -5.02 18.86
N ALA A 15 13.56 -5.46 20.02
CA ALA A 15 13.41 -6.89 20.34
C ALA A 15 12.55 -7.67 19.33
N PRO A 16 11.40 -7.16 18.82
CA PRO A 16 10.62 -7.88 17.83
C PRO A 16 11.30 -7.99 16.46
N MET A 17 12.24 -7.10 16.13
CA MET A 17 12.99 -7.21 14.87
C MET A 17 14.03 -8.33 14.88
N ALA A 18 14.58 -8.66 16.05
CA ALA A 18 15.62 -9.70 16.18
C ALA A 18 15.04 -11.13 16.16
N THR A 19 13.79 -11.32 16.59
CA THR A 19 13.13 -12.63 16.61
C THR A 19 12.53 -13.03 15.25
N HIS A 20 12.38 -12.11 14.30
CA HIS A 20 11.82 -12.37 12.98
C HIS A 20 12.88 -12.68 11.92
N ALA A 21 14.16 -12.62 12.26
CA ALA A 21 15.27 -12.92 11.34
C ALA A 21 15.35 -14.40 10.90
N GLN A 22 14.47 -15.25 11.39
CA GLN A 22 14.36 -16.66 10.98
C GLN A 22 13.04 -16.95 10.23
N ALA A 23 12.26 -15.94 9.85
CA ALA A 23 11.21 -16.16 8.87
C ALA A 23 11.89 -16.63 7.59
N ILE A 24 11.77 -17.92 7.29
CA ILE A 24 12.11 -18.50 5.99
C ILE A 24 11.56 -17.51 4.98
N LEU A 25 12.42 -16.94 4.14
CA LEU A 25 12.04 -16.04 3.06
C LEU A 25 11.03 -16.79 2.19
N LYS A 26 9.75 -16.68 2.52
CA LYS A 26 8.67 -17.25 1.73
C LYS A 26 8.73 -16.55 0.37
N THR A 27 8.97 -17.35 -0.67
CA THR A 27 8.85 -16.82 -2.03
C THR A 27 7.38 -16.53 -2.33
N PRO A 28 7.05 -15.59 -3.21
CA PRO A 28 5.66 -15.32 -3.58
C PRO A 28 4.87 -16.57 -3.98
N LEU A 29 5.51 -17.59 -4.53
CA LEU A 29 4.90 -18.85 -4.93
C LEU A 29 4.64 -19.84 -3.78
N SER A 30 5.15 -19.57 -2.57
CA SER A 30 4.98 -20.47 -1.42
C SER A 30 3.71 -20.21 -0.61
N TYR A 31 2.97 -19.14 -0.92
CA TYR A 31 1.69 -18.82 -0.28
C TYR A 31 0.57 -19.67 -0.88
N SER A 32 -0.36 -20.11 -0.03
CA SER A 32 -1.53 -20.85 -0.46
C SER A 32 -2.50 -19.97 -1.28
N LEU A 33 -3.27 -20.61 -2.14
CA LEU A 33 -4.32 -19.92 -2.91
C LEU A 33 -5.34 -19.25 -1.98
N GLN A 34 -5.57 -19.81 -0.80
CA GLN A 34 -6.46 -19.25 0.22
C GLN A 34 -5.92 -17.96 0.81
N GLU A 35 -4.61 -17.88 1.10
CA GLU A 35 -3.97 -16.65 1.58
C GLU A 35 -4.09 -15.53 0.54
N TYR A 36 -3.78 -15.82 -0.72
CA TYR A 36 -3.98 -14.84 -1.80
C TYR A 36 -5.43 -14.45 -1.99
N GLY A 37 -6.36 -15.39 -1.83
CA GLY A 37 -7.79 -15.12 -1.90
C GLY A 37 -8.25 -14.11 -0.86
N ILE A 38 -7.80 -14.25 0.39
CA ILE A 38 -8.12 -13.33 1.49
C ILE A 38 -7.50 -11.94 1.22
N VAL A 39 -6.24 -11.91 0.79
CA VAL A 39 -5.53 -10.66 0.45
C VAL A 39 -6.28 -9.89 -0.64
N LEU A 40 -6.62 -10.57 -1.73
CA LEU A 40 -7.34 -9.97 -2.86
C LEU A 40 -8.73 -9.52 -2.45
N ALA A 41 -9.49 -10.35 -1.70
CA ALA A 41 -10.82 -9.96 -1.22
C ALA A 41 -10.77 -8.69 -0.37
N THR A 42 -9.81 -8.60 0.56
CA THR A 42 -9.63 -7.42 1.42
C THR A 42 -9.25 -6.18 0.60
N ALA A 43 -8.34 -6.32 -0.35
CA ALA A 43 -7.93 -5.23 -1.24
C ALA A 43 -9.08 -4.74 -2.13
N LEU A 44 -9.85 -5.67 -2.71
CA LEU A 44 -11.00 -5.36 -3.56
C LEU A 44 -12.12 -4.68 -2.79
N LEU A 45 -12.38 -5.08 -1.54
CA LEU A 45 -13.33 -4.39 -0.67
C LEU A 45 -12.91 -2.93 -0.42
N GLY A 46 -11.60 -2.68 -0.20
CA GLY A 46 -11.05 -1.34 -0.11
C GLY A 46 -11.28 -0.53 -1.39
N GLY A 47 -11.02 -1.12 -2.56
CA GLY A 47 -11.24 -0.51 -3.86
C GLY A 47 -12.71 -0.22 -4.15
N LEU A 48 -13.59 -1.17 -3.82
CA LEU A 48 -15.03 -1.00 -3.98
C LEU A 48 -15.56 0.15 -3.12
N ALA A 49 -15.09 0.26 -1.88
CA ALA A 49 -15.44 1.37 -1.00
C ALA A 49 -14.99 2.71 -1.59
N ASN A 50 -13.78 2.79 -2.15
CA ASN A 50 -13.28 3.99 -2.81
C ASN A 50 -14.10 4.36 -4.06
N TRP A 51 -14.42 3.37 -4.92
CA TRP A 51 -15.30 3.57 -6.07
C TRP A 51 -16.68 4.10 -5.65
N TRP A 52 -17.29 3.50 -4.62
CA TRP A 52 -18.59 3.94 -4.10
C TRP A 52 -18.56 5.40 -3.62
N ILE A 53 -17.50 5.81 -2.93
CA ILE A 53 -17.32 7.20 -2.50
C ILE A 53 -17.24 8.14 -3.70
N LYS A 54 -16.50 7.79 -4.75
CA LYS A 54 -16.39 8.58 -5.99
C LYS A 54 -17.73 8.72 -6.71
N VAL A 55 -18.50 7.64 -6.78
CA VAL A 55 -19.86 7.67 -7.36
C VAL A 55 -20.76 8.60 -6.55
N ARG A 56 -20.75 8.48 -5.22
CA ARG A 56 -21.57 9.32 -4.33
C ARG A 56 -21.18 10.80 -4.40
N ASN A 57 -19.91 11.09 -4.61
CA ASN A 57 -19.42 12.47 -4.77
C ASN A 57 -19.70 13.05 -6.17
N GLY A 58 -20.25 12.26 -7.09
CA GLY A 58 -20.51 12.70 -8.46
C GLY A 58 -19.26 12.73 -9.36
N GLU A 59 -18.13 12.22 -8.87
CA GLU A 59 -16.88 12.16 -9.65
C GLU A 59 -16.92 11.09 -10.75
N LEU A 60 -17.70 10.04 -10.53
CA LEU A 60 -17.89 8.93 -11.46
C LEU A 60 -19.37 8.61 -11.65
N ASN A 61 -19.73 8.24 -12.87
CA ASN A 61 -21.06 7.69 -13.14
C ASN A 61 -21.13 6.23 -12.68
N ALA A 62 -22.17 5.87 -11.93
CA ALA A 62 -22.38 4.51 -11.42
C ALA A 62 -22.42 3.43 -12.50
N TRP A 63 -22.83 3.78 -13.72
CA TRP A 63 -22.89 2.88 -14.89
C TRP A 63 -21.56 2.74 -15.63
N ASN A 64 -20.51 3.43 -15.20
CA ASN A 64 -19.18 3.32 -15.83
C ASN A 64 -18.44 2.08 -15.31
N ILE A 65 -18.78 0.92 -15.85
CA ILE A 65 -18.21 -0.39 -15.49
C ILE A 65 -16.70 -0.41 -15.78
N SER A 66 -16.24 0.26 -16.81
CA SER A 66 -14.82 0.33 -17.14
C SER A 66 -14.01 1.04 -16.06
N ALA A 67 -14.53 2.14 -15.53
CA ALA A 67 -13.89 2.84 -14.42
C ALA A 67 -13.89 1.99 -13.13
N MET A 68 -14.96 1.24 -12.88
CA MET A 68 -15.04 0.33 -11.74
C MET A 68 -13.98 -0.78 -11.84
N ILE A 69 -13.87 -1.43 -13.00
CA ILE A 69 -12.88 -2.49 -13.22
C ILE A 69 -11.46 -1.91 -13.05
N GLY A 70 -11.19 -0.75 -13.61
CA GLY A 70 -9.90 -0.07 -13.45
C GLY A 70 -9.55 0.18 -11.98
N GLU A 71 -10.49 0.68 -11.18
CA GLU A 71 -10.29 0.92 -9.75
C GLU A 71 -10.02 -0.39 -8.98
N LEU A 72 -10.75 -1.47 -9.31
CA LEU A 72 -10.56 -2.78 -8.68
C LEU A 72 -9.19 -3.38 -9.04
N CYS A 73 -8.74 -3.27 -10.28
CA CYS A 73 -7.42 -3.74 -10.71
C CYS A 73 -6.29 -3.01 -9.96
N VAL A 74 -6.39 -1.69 -9.85
CA VAL A 74 -5.40 -0.89 -9.12
C VAL A 74 -5.40 -1.24 -7.64
N SER A 75 -6.58 -1.44 -7.05
CA SER A 75 -6.72 -1.83 -5.64
C SER A 75 -6.15 -3.22 -5.36
N ALA A 76 -6.39 -4.18 -6.26
CA ALA A 76 -5.82 -5.53 -6.17
C ALA A 76 -4.29 -5.49 -6.22
N PHE A 77 -3.73 -4.73 -7.15
CA PHE A 77 -2.29 -4.55 -7.27
C PHE A 77 -1.68 -3.89 -6.02
N ALA A 78 -2.28 -2.80 -5.55
CA ALA A 78 -1.83 -2.09 -4.35
C ALA A 78 -1.89 -2.98 -3.10
N GLY A 79 -2.97 -3.74 -2.94
CA GLY A 79 -3.13 -4.67 -1.82
C GLY A 79 -2.13 -5.82 -1.85
N LEU A 80 -1.87 -6.39 -3.02
CA LEU A 80 -0.89 -7.46 -3.19
C LEU A 80 0.53 -6.98 -2.90
N THR A 81 0.88 -5.80 -3.37
CA THR A 81 2.18 -5.17 -3.09
C THR A 81 2.33 -4.88 -1.60
N ALA A 82 1.29 -4.35 -0.95
CA ALA A 82 1.28 -4.11 0.48
C ALA A 82 1.43 -5.41 1.28
N PHE A 83 0.78 -6.51 0.85
CA PHE A 83 0.91 -7.82 1.46
C PHE A 83 2.37 -8.29 1.47
N TRP A 84 3.04 -8.30 0.30
CA TRP A 84 4.44 -8.74 0.22
C TRP A 84 5.37 -7.86 1.04
N LEU A 85 5.10 -6.56 1.11
CA LEU A 85 5.88 -5.62 1.92
C LEU A 85 5.72 -5.90 3.43
N CYS A 86 4.48 -6.17 3.87
CA CYS A 86 4.19 -6.53 5.25
C CYS A 86 4.83 -7.86 5.65
N GLU A 87 4.78 -8.85 4.77
CA GLU A 87 5.42 -10.14 4.96
C GLU A 87 6.96 -10.01 5.06
N TRP A 88 7.54 -9.17 4.20
CA TRP A 88 8.99 -8.91 4.26
C TRP A 88 9.40 -8.24 5.58
N TRP A 89 8.56 -7.38 6.13
CA TRP A 89 8.78 -6.76 7.45
C TRP A 89 8.36 -7.64 8.63
N GLY A 90 7.75 -8.79 8.37
CA GLY A 90 7.31 -9.72 9.41
C GLY A 90 6.19 -9.14 10.30
N LEU A 91 5.26 -8.38 9.73
CA LEU A 91 4.18 -7.74 10.48
C LEU A 91 3.14 -8.78 10.94
N PRO A 92 2.49 -8.54 12.10
CA PRO A 92 1.42 -9.40 12.57
C PRO A 92 0.27 -9.49 11.54
N PRO A 93 -0.38 -10.67 11.38
CA PRO A 93 -1.41 -10.89 10.35
C PRO A 93 -2.58 -9.89 10.40
N LEU A 94 -3.00 -9.49 11.59
CA LEU A 94 -4.08 -8.52 11.77
C LEU A 94 -3.70 -7.13 11.26
N LEU A 95 -2.48 -6.70 11.53
CA LEU A 95 -1.96 -5.43 11.04
C LEU A 95 -1.75 -5.47 9.53
N THR A 96 -1.25 -6.58 9.01
CA THR A 96 -1.12 -6.83 7.57
C THR A 96 -2.46 -6.70 6.87
N ALA A 97 -3.53 -7.33 7.39
CA ALA A 97 -4.87 -7.22 6.82
C ALA A 97 -5.39 -5.77 6.81
N ALA A 98 -5.16 -5.01 7.88
CA ALA A 98 -5.53 -3.60 7.94
C ALA A 98 -4.78 -2.76 6.89
N ILE A 99 -3.48 -2.96 6.75
CA ILE A 99 -2.65 -2.26 5.75
C ILE A 99 -3.09 -2.60 4.33
N ILE A 100 -3.40 -3.88 4.04
CA ILE A 100 -3.92 -4.31 2.73
C ILE A 100 -5.22 -3.59 2.40
N GLY A 101 -6.18 -3.54 3.35
CA GLY A 101 -7.45 -2.85 3.15
C GLY A 101 -7.26 -1.35 2.89
N MET A 102 -6.37 -0.71 3.64
CA MET A 102 -6.02 0.70 3.44
C MET A 102 -5.32 0.93 2.10
N ALA A 103 -4.39 0.07 1.72
CA ALA A 103 -3.70 0.14 0.44
C ALA A 103 -4.67 -0.04 -0.74
N GLY A 104 -5.60 -0.98 -0.64
CA GLY A 104 -6.65 -1.18 -1.62
C GLY A 104 -7.58 0.05 -1.74
N HIS A 105 -7.96 0.67 -0.61
CA HIS A 105 -8.75 1.89 -0.61
C HIS A 105 -7.99 3.10 -1.19
N ALA A 106 -6.72 3.24 -0.88
CA ALA A 106 -5.87 4.33 -1.37
C ALA A 106 -5.37 4.10 -2.81
N GLY A 107 -5.47 2.88 -3.33
CA GLY A 107 -4.86 2.36 -4.55
C GLY A 107 -4.51 3.38 -5.63
N ALA A 108 -5.49 3.88 -6.36
CA ALA A 108 -5.26 4.84 -7.44
C ALA A 108 -4.66 6.17 -6.94
N ARG A 109 -5.06 6.65 -5.76
CA ARG A 109 -4.52 7.90 -5.18
C ARG A 109 -3.07 7.73 -4.74
N GLY A 110 -2.74 6.58 -4.14
CA GLY A 110 -1.39 6.24 -3.75
C GLY A 110 -0.45 6.10 -4.94
N LEU A 111 -0.91 5.44 -6.01
CA LEU A 111 -0.15 5.29 -7.24
C LEU A 111 0.14 6.63 -7.90
N ASN A 112 -0.87 7.49 -8.02
CA ASN A 112 -0.71 8.84 -8.59
C ASN A 112 0.24 9.70 -7.73
N ALA A 113 0.17 9.59 -6.41
CA ALA A 113 1.10 10.29 -5.51
C ALA A 113 2.55 9.80 -5.67
N LEU A 114 2.74 8.48 -5.77
CA LEU A 114 4.06 7.89 -6.03
C LEU A 114 4.62 8.30 -7.38
N GLU A 115 3.78 8.34 -8.42
CA GLU A 115 4.15 8.80 -9.76
C GLU A 115 4.59 10.26 -9.72
N GLN A 116 3.85 11.15 -9.05
CA GLN A 116 4.22 12.54 -8.88
C GLN A 116 5.54 12.72 -8.12
N VAL A 117 5.73 11.95 -7.05
CA VAL A 117 7.00 11.97 -6.29
C VAL A 117 8.15 11.48 -7.17
N GLY A 118 7.93 10.40 -7.92
CA GLY A 118 8.92 9.85 -8.86
C GLY A 118 9.29 10.84 -9.95
N GLN A 119 8.30 11.49 -10.56
CA GLN A 119 8.53 12.53 -11.57
C GLN A 119 9.28 13.72 -11.00
N ASN A 120 8.89 14.22 -9.84
CA ASN A 120 9.59 15.33 -9.16
C ASN A 120 11.03 14.98 -8.80
N MET A 121 11.30 13.75 -8.36
CA MET A 121 12.66 13.28 -8.08
C MET A 121 13.50 13.18 -9.36
N LEU A 122 12.90 12.69 -10.44
CA LEU A 122 13.54 12.56 -11.74
C LEU A 122 13.87 13.94 -12.32
N GLU A 123 12.93 14.88 -12.29
CA GLU A 123 13.12 16.26 -12.71
C GLU A 123 14.24 16.95 -11.92
N ARG A 124 14.27 16.74 -10.61
CA ARG A 124 15.37 17.28 -9.77
C ARG A 124 16.74 16.68 -10.10
N LYS A 125 16.80 15.37 -10.38
CA LYS A 125 18.06 14.69 -10.72
C LYS A 125 18.55 15.00 -12.12
N LEU A 126 17.64 15.20 -13.07
CA LEU A 126 17.98 15.47 -14.46
C LEU A 126 18.12 16.97 -14.77
N GLY A 127 17.87 17.86 -13.79
CA GLY A 127 17.97 19.31 -13.99
C GLY A 127 16.98 19.86 -15.03
N VAL A 128 15.97 19.10 -15.38
CA VAL A 128 14.93 19.52 -16.33
C VAL A 128 13.92 20.38 -15.57
N GLU A 129 14.26 21.66 -15.42
CA GLU A 129 13.30 22.64 -14.94
C GLU A 129 12.25 22.84 -16.04
N ARG A 130 11.05 22.29 -15.82
CA ARG A 130 9.92 22.54 -16.71
C ARG A 130 9.62 24.03 -16.68
N ARG A 131 10.11 24.77 -17.68
CA ARG A 131 9.76 26.15 -17.92
C ARG A 131 8.25 26.23 -17.95
N LYS A 132 7.63 26.80 -16.91
CA LYS A 132 6.24 27.21 -16.94
C LYS A 132 6.12 28.28 -18.02
N ASP A 133 5.73 27.89 -19.22
CA ASP A 133 5.33 28.83 -20.25
C ASP A 133 4.06 29.51 -19.76
N LYS A 134 4.24 30.74 -19.29
CA LYS A 134 3.17 31.70 -19.07
C LYS A 134 2.85 32.29 -20.42
N SER A 135 1.70 32.00 -20.94
CA SER A 135 0.95 32.86 -21.88
C SER A 135 -0.52 32.74 -21.57
#